data_3ab635e4539f1deab074b189653c92a0
#
_entry.id   3ab635e4539f1deab074b189653c92a0
#
_cell.length_a   1.000
_cell.length_b   1.000
_cell.length_c   1.000
_cell.angle_alpha   90.00
_cell.angle_beta   90.00
_cell.angle_gamma   90.00
#
_symmetry.space_group_name_H-M   'P 1'
#
loop_
_entity.id
_entity.type
_entity.pdbx_description
1 polymer ?
#
loop_
_entity_poly.entity_id
_entity_poly.type
_entity_poly.pdbx_seq_one_letter_code
_entity_poly.pdbx_strand_id
1 'polypeptide(L)'
;MKHKCGTGNPSPTNSCLLPLKGEITMEEFKLFDAEYRFLSIIWDAEPINSTELSRVCLDKLGWKKSTTFNMIRKLSERGFVKNENATVTALVKREQVAKYESESVVEKNFGGSLPAFIAAFLDGRKITAEEAEAVRKMIDEAEKSDLAKEE
;
A
#
# COMPACT_ATOMS: atom_id res chain seq x y z
N MET A 1 26.97 -4.77 28.40
CA MET A 1 26.32 -4.57 28.41
C MET A 1 25.80 -4.41 28.09
N LYS A 2 25.51 -4.48 27.53
CA LYS A 2 24.76 -4.21 27.33
C LYS A 2 24.12 -4.14 27.04
N HIS A 3 23.72 -4.30 26.53
CA HIS A 3 22.82 -4.05 26.37
C HIS A 3 22.55 -3.57 25.91
N LYS A 4 22.81 -3.77 25.30
CA LYS A 4 22.33 -3.01 24.89
C LYS A 4 21.38 -2.80 24.06
N CYS A 5 21.23 -3.64 23.23
CA CYS A 5 20.18 -3.50 22.34
C CYS A 5 18.89 -3.31 23.00
N GLY A 6 18.58 -4.08 23.73
CA GLY A 6 17.32 -3.93 24.38
C GLY A 6 17.26 -2.80 25.31
N THR A 7 18.36 -2.26 25.57
CA THR A 7 18.33 -1.30 26.57
C THR A 7 17.55 -0.12 26.23
N GLY A 8 16.54 -0.11 26.46
CA GLY A 8 15.84 1.02 26.41
C GLY A 8 15.47 1.54 25.16
N ASN A 9 15.62 0.80 24.29
CA ASN A 9 15.08 1.31 23.16
C ASN A 9 13.93 0.54 22.75
N PRO A 10 12.83 0.89 23.18
CA PRO A 10 11.62 0.23 22.85
C PRO A 10 11.30 0.31 21.42
N SER A 11 11.44 1.41 20.88
CA SER A 11 11.09 1.50 19.49
C SER A 11 11.96 0.65 18.65
N PRO A 12 13.15 0.44 19.01
CA PRO A 12 13.98 -0.44 18.30
C PRO A 12 13.54 -1.83 18.37
N THR A 13 12.78 -2.14 19.32
CA THR A 13 12.23 -3.43 19.34
C THR A 13 11.64 -3.80 18.02
N ASN A 14 11.07 -2.86 17.39
CA ASN A 14 10.48 -3.11 16.08
C ASN A 14 11.52 -3.37 15.02
N SER A 15 12.64 -2.73 15.14
CA SER A 15 13.68 -2.98 14.15
C SER A 15 14.43 -4.24 14.44
N CYS A 16 14.51 -4.64 15.67
CA CYS A 16 15.13 -5.91 16.01
C CYS A 16 14.22 -7.08 15.65
N LEU A 17 12.94 -6.85 15.71
CA LEU A 17 12.00 -7.82 15.25
C LEU A 17 11.78 -7.57 13.79
N LEU A 18 12.50 -8.30 12.99
CA LEU A 18 12.20 -8.28 11.58
C LEU A 18 10.73 -8.57 11.41
N PRO A 19 10.05 -7.74 10.66
CA PRO A 19 8.67 -8.02 10.40
C PRO A 19 8.58 -9.42 9.86
N LEU A 20 7.68 -10.16 10.37
CA LEU A 20 7.40 -11.45 9.84
C LEU A 20 7.09 -11.27 8.36
N LYS A 21 7.51 -12.22 7.57
CA LYS A 21 7.26 -12.15 6.15
C LYS A 21 5.81 -11.80 5.87
N GLY A 22 5.60 -10.72 5.17
CA GLY A 22 4.26 -10.27 4.85
C GLY A 22 3.72 -9.18 5.75
N GLU A 23 4.38 -8.89 6.85
CA GLU A 23 3.99 -7.76 7.66
C GLU A 23 4.80 -6.54 7.24
N ILE A 24 4.11 -5.57 6.71
CA ILE A 24 4.70 -4.31 6.28
C ILE A 24 4.14 -3.22 7.18
N THR A 25 5.02 -2.40 7.74
CA THR A 25 4.59 -1.28 8.56
C THR A 25 3.94 -0.21 7.70
N MET A 26 3.17 0.65 8.32
CA MET A 26 2.47 1.72 7.60
C MET A 26 3.41 2.62 6.79
N GLU A 27 4.59 2.89 7.31
CA GLU A 27 5.58 3.71 6.60
C GLU A 27 6.19 2.98 5.40
N GLU A 28 6.26 1.67 5.49
CA GLU A 28 6.82 0.84 4.43
C GLU A 28 5.90 0.71 3.23
N PHE A 29 4.61 0.96 3.41
CA PHE A 29 3.65 0.96 2.31
C PHE A 29 3.79 2.14 1.35
N LYS A 30 4.59 3.13 1.71
CA LYS A 30 4.75 4.29 0.85
C LYS A 30 5.36 3.87 -0.49
N LEU A 31 4.65 4.14 -1.55
CA LEU A 31 5.10 3.87 -2.92
C LEU A 31 5.29 5.17 -3.68
N PHE A 32 6.32 5.20 -4.49
CA PHE A 32 6.46 6.26 -5.48
C PHE A 32 5.61 5.92 -6.72
N ASP A 33 5.27 6.93 -7.48
CA ASP A 33 4.42 6.75 -8.67
C ASP A 33 4.90 5.62 -9.59
N ALA A 34 6.18 5.56 -9.86
CA ALA A 34 6.75 4.52 -10.71
C ALA A 34 6.60 3.12 -10.11
N GLU A 35 6.74 2.99 -8.79
CA GLU A 35 6.56 1.74 -8.08
C GLU A 35 5.10 1.28 -8.10
N TYR A 36 4.19 2.22 -7.89
CA TYR A 36 2.76 1.96 -7.95
C TYR A 36 2.33 1.48 -9.34
N ARG A 37 2.81 2.19 -10.39
CA ARG A 37 2.50 1.80 -11.77
C ARG A 37 3.04 0.40 -12.10
N PHE A 38 4.21 0.09 -11.60
CA PHE A 38 4.80 -1.23 -11.77
C PHE A 38 4.00 -2.31 -11.04
N LEU A 39 3.64 -2.08 -9.77
CA LEU A 39 2.80 -2.99 -9.01
C LEU A 39 1.44 -3.19 -9.66
N SER A 40 0.87 -2.14 -10.26
CA SER A 40 -0.41 -2.25 -10.96
C SER A 40 -0.35 -3.26 -12.10
N ILE A 41 0.76 -3.30 -12.82
CA ILE A 41 0.96 -4.30 -13.88
C ILE A 41 1.01 -5.71 -13.28
N ILE A 42 1.68 -5.87 -12.15
CA ILE A 42 1.77 -7.17 -11.49
C ILE A 42 0.40 -7.63 -11.00
N TRP A 43 -0.35 -6.77 -10.31
CA TRP A 43 -1.70 -7.11 -9.82
C TRP A 43 -2.66 -7.53 -10.95
N ASP A 44 -2.50 -6.94 -12.14
CA ASP A 44 -3.36 -7.26 -13.27
C ASP A 44 -2.96 -8.58 -13.97
N ALA A 45 -1.71 -9.00 -13.80
CA ALA A 45 -1.14 -10.10 -14.57
C ALA A 45 -0.61 -11.28 -13.76
N GLU A 46 -0.55 -11.16 -12.44
CA GLU A 46 0.07 -12.18 -11.58
C GLU A 46 -0.69 -13.52 -11.57
N PRO A 47 0.02 -14.63 -11.49
CA PRO A 47 1.49 -14.73 -11.48
C PRO A 47 2.07 -14.52 -12.88
N ILE A 48 3.15 -13.79 -12.98
CA ILE A 48 3.75 -13.47 -14.28
C ILE A 48 5.25 -13.80 -14.29
N ASN A 49 5.72 -14.35 -15.41
CA ASN A 49 7.15 -14.60 -15.58
C ASN A 49 7.91 -13.28 -15.68
N SER A 50 9.06 -13.19 -15.02
CA SER A 50 9.86 -11.96 -14.97
C SER A 50 10.30 -11.44 -16.34
N THR A 51 10.53 -12.33 -17.29
CA THR A 51 10.86 -11.93 -18.67
C THR A 51 9.64 -11.35 -19.37
N GLU A 52 8.49 -11.96 -19.17
CA GLU A 52 7.23 -11.45 -19.71
C GLU A 52 6.87 -10.11 -19.08
N LEU A 53 7.02 -10.00 -17.78
CA LEU A 53 6.83 -8.73 -17.06
C LEU A 53 7.72 -7.64 -17.67
N SER A 54 8.96 -7.95 -18.03
CA SER A 54 9.85 -6.95 -18.63
C SER A 54 9.37 -6.49 -20.01
N ARG A 55 8.71 -7.37 -20.78
CA ARG A 55 8.11 -6.99 -22.05
C ARG A 55 6.92 -6.06 -21.85
N VAL A 56 6.07 -6.39 -20.89
CA VAL A 56 4.91 -5.57 -20.56
C VAL A 56 5.35 -4.19 -20.07
N CYS A 57 6.40 -4.15 -19.24
CA CYS A 57 6.94 -2.88 -18.73
C CYS A 57 7.58 -2.05 -19.84
N LEU A 58 8.23 -2.68 -20.81
CA LEU A 58 8.74 -1.96 -21.97
C LEU A 58 7.59 -1.32 -22.76
N ASP A 59 6.53 -2.09 -22.98
CA ASP A 59 5.37 -1.62 -23.72
C ASP A 59 4.60 -0.52 -23.01
N LYS A 60 4.28 -0.73 -21.74
CA LYS A 60 3.42 0.18 -20.97
C LYS A 60 4.15 1.35 -20.33
N LEU A 61 5.38 1.16 -19.91
CA LEU A 61 6.15 2.15 -19.16
C LEU A 61 7.39 2.67 -19.90
N GLY A 62 7.73 2.05 -21.03
CA GLY A 62 8.95 2.38 -21.76
C GLY A 62 10.24 1.94 -21.03
N TRP A 63 10.14 1.01 -20.10
CA TRP A 63 11.27 0.59 -19.28
C TRP A 63 12.12 -0.45 -19.97
N LYS A 64 13.42 -0.27 -19.89
CA LYS A 64 14.37 -1.28 -20.34
C LYS A 64 14.31 -2.49 -19.41
N LYS A 65 14.73 -3.63 -19.92
CA LYS A 65 14.77 -4.87 -19.15
C LYS A 65 15.51 -4.70 -17.80
N SER A 66 16.65 -4.05 -17.81
CA SER A 66 17.44 -3.81 -16.58
C SER A 66 16.66 -3.01 -15.54
N THR A 67 15.90 -2.02 -15.98
CA THR A 67 15.06 -1.19 -15.09
C THR A 67 14.01 -2.05 -14.43
N THR A 68 13.34 -2.91 -15.19
CA THR A 68 12.33 -3.82 -14.66
C THR A 68 12.92 -4.78 -13.63
N PHE A 69 14.05 -5.40 -13.92
CA PHE A 69 14.70 -6.33 -12.99
C PHE A 69 15.20 -5.63 -11.72
N ASN A 70 15.70 -4.41 -11.83
CA ASN A 70 16.07 -3.62 -10.66
C ASN A 70 14.84 -3.30 -9.80
N MET A 71 13.69 -3.01 -10.42
CA MET A 71 12.47 -2.74 -9.68
C MET A 71 11.94 -4.01 -9.00
N ILE A 72 11.98 -5.15 -9.67
CA ILE A 72 11.62 -6.44 -9.06
C ILE A 72 12.45 -6.65 -7.78
N ARG A 73 13.77 -6.47 -7.89
CA ARG A 73 14.67 -6.65 -6.75
C ARG A 73 14.33 -5.67 -5.62
N LYS A 74 14.19 -4.40 -5.96
CA LYS A 74 13.88 -3.35 -4.98
C LYS A 74 12.60 -3.64 -4.23
N LEU A 75 11.54 -3.97 -4.94
CA LEU A 75 10.24 -4.25 -4.31
C LEU A 75 10.21 -5.61 -3.60
N SER A 76 11.04 -6.56 -4.03
CA SER A 76 11.20 -7.81 -3.30
C SER A 76 11.90 -7.59 -1.96
N GLU A 77 12.93 -6.77 -1.92
CA GLU A 77 13.62 -6.40 -0.69
C GLU A 77 12.70 -5.65 0.28
N ARG A 78 11.77 -4.87 -0.25
CA ARG A 78 10.78 -4.15 0.55
C ARG A 78 9.55 -5.00 0.92
N GLY A 79 9.46 -6.24 0.45
CA GLY A 79 8.36 -7.13 0.78
C GLY A 79 7.07 -6.92 -0.01
N PHE A 80 7.11 -6.17 -1.10
CA PHE A 80 5.92 -5.93 -1.93
C PHE A 80 5.66 -7.01 -2.94
N VAL A 81 6.72 -7.62 -3.46
CA VAL A 81 6.61 -8.69 -4.45
C VAL A 81 7.52 -9.84 -4.08
N LYS A 82 7.25 -10.98 -4.68
CA LYS A 82 8.04 -12.18 -4.52
C LYS A 82 8.43 -12.64 -5.92
N ASN A 83 9.67 -13.01 -6.10
CA ASN A 83 10.16 -13.56 -7.34
C ASN A 83 10.80 -14.92 -7.05
N GLU A 84 10.09 -15.97 -7.37
CA GLU A 84 10.57 -17.34 -7.20
C GLU A 84 10.56 -18.06 -8.55
N ASN A 85 11.68 -18.65 -8.90
CA ASN A 85 11.81 -19.38 -10.17
C ASN A 85 11.36 -18.55 -11.37
N ALA A 86 11.77 -17.28 -11.37
CA ALA A 86 11.40 -16.31 -12.40
C ALA A 86 9.89 -16.03 -12.49
N THR A 87 9.14 -16.39 -11.46
CA THR A 87 7.71 -16.07 -11.36
C THR A 87 7.50 -14.97 -10.32
N VAL A 88 6.87 -13.89 -10.75
CA VAL A 88 6.64 -12.71 -9.90
C VAL A 88 5.18 -12.68 -9.46
N THR A 89 4.99 -12.49 -8.16
CA THR A 89 3.66 -12.33 -7.56
C THR A 89 3.69 -11.19 -6.56
N ALA A 90 2.57 -10.53 -6.36
CA ALA A 90 2.46 -9.50 -5.35
C ALA A 90 2.25 -10.13 -3.97
N LEU A 91 2.96 -9.62 -2.96
CA LEU A 91 2.77 -10.00 -1.57
C LEU A 91 1.76 -9.09 -0.87
N VAL A 92 1.56 -7.90 -1.41
CA VAL A 92 0.60 -6.93 -0.89
C VAL A 92 -0.54 -6.78 -1.88
N LYS A 93 -1.74 -6.60 -1.37
CA LYS A 93 -2.92 -6.42 -2.21
C LYS A 93 -3.10 -4.96 -2.59
N ARG A 94 -3.73 -4.73 -3.72
CA ARG A 94 -4.05 -3.38 -4.20
C ARG A 94 -4.84 -2.59 -3.15
N GLU A 95 -5.79 -3.25 -2.48
CA GLU A 95 -6.64 -2.63 -1.47
C GLU A 95 -5.85 -2.19 -0.24
N GLN A 96 -4.81 -2.95 0.13
CA GLN A 96 -3.95 -2.60 1.26
C GLN A 96 -3.16 -1.32 0.97
N VAL A 97 -2.63 -1.20 -0.25
CA VAL A 97 -1.92 0.00 -0.69
C VAL A 97 -2.89 1.18 -0.78
N ALA A 98 -4.06 0.98 -1.37
CA ALA A 98 -5.07 2.03 -1.48
C ALA A 98 -5.51 2.55 -0.12
N LYS A 99 -5.70 1.65 0.83
CA LYS A 99 -6.04 2.01 2.21
C LYS A 99 -4.94 2.89 2.82
N TYR A 100 -3.70 2.43 2.76
CA TYR A 100 -2.56 3.18 3.29
C TYR A 100 -2.45 4.58 2.66
N GLU A 101 -2.55 4.67 1.35
CA GLU A 101 -2.45 5.96 0.65
C GLU A 101 -3.59 6.90 1.06
N SER A 102 -4.80 6.37 1.21
CA SER A 102 -5.95 7.16 1.67
C SER A 102 -5.72 7.72 3.08
N GLU A 103 -5.30 6.87 4.01
CA GLU A 103 -4.99 7.28 5.38
C GLU A 103 -3.86 8.30 5.42
N SER A 104 -2.83 8.07 4.61
CA SER A 104 -1.68 8.97 4.51
C SER A 104 -2.06 10.36 4.02
N VAL A 105 -2.96 10.44 3.04
CA VAL A 105 -3.47 11.72 2.54
C VAL A 105 -4.25 12.46 3.63
N VAL A 106 -5.12 11.77 4.33
CA VAL A 106 -5.93 12.37 5.40
C VAL A 106 -5.03 12.87 6.53
N GLU A 107 -4.08 12.05 6.95
CA GLU A 107 -3.15 12.43 8.02
C GLU A 107 -2.28 13.62 7.62
N LYS A 108 -1.64 13.54 6.48
CA LYS A 108 -0.67 14.54 6.04
C LYS A 108 -1.29 15.89 5.71
N ASN A 109 -2.43 15.89 5.04
CA ASN A 109 -3.02 17.12 4.50
C ASN A 109 -4.17 17.66 5.35
N PHE A 110 -4.76 16.83 6.20
CA PHE A 110 -5.95 17.19 6.98
C PHE A 110 -5.80 16.88 8.48
N GLY A 111 -4.58 16.60 8.92
CA GLY A 111 -4.31 16.35 10.32
C GLY A 111 -5.13 15.20 10.91
N GLY A 112 -5.43 14.19 10.10
CA GLY A 112 -6.24 13.06 10.52
C GLY A 112 -7.75 13.30 10.50
N SER A 113 -8.20 14.48 10.06
CA SER A 113 -9.62 14.81 10.06
C SER A 113 -10.34 14.32 8.81
N LEU A 114 -11.08 13.23 8.94
CA LEU A 114 -11.91 12.71 7.86
C LEU A 114 -12.97 13.74 7.41
N PRO A 115 -13.69 14.46 8.31
CA PRO A 115 -14.62 15.48 7.87
C PRO A 115 -13.96 16.59 7.04
N ALA A 116 -12.77 17.02 7.42
CA ALA A 116 -12.05 18.05 6.66
C ALA A 116 -11.66 17.55 5.26
N PHE A 117 -11.24 16.29 5.16
CA PHE A 117 -10.97 15.66 3.88
C PHE A 117 -12.23 15.60 3.00
N ILE A 118 -13.35 15.14 3.56
CA ILE A 118 -14.61 15.02 2.82
C ILE A 118 -15.08 16.40 2.36
N ALA A 119 -14.98 17.42 3.22
CA ALA A 119 -15.37 18.78 2.85
C ALA A 119 -14.55 19.28 1.66
N ALA A 120 -13.23 19.10 1.71
CA ALA A 120 -12.34 19.52 0.62
C ALA A 120 -12.59 18.71 -0.66
N PHE A 121 -12.84 17.41 -0.51
CA PHE A 121 -13.09 16.52 -1.64
C PHE A 121 -14.39 16.86 -2.37
N LEU A 122 -15.41 17.26 -1.64
CA LEU A 122 -16.73 17.59 -2.20
C LEU A 122 -16.84 19.03 -2.69
N ASP A 123 -15.88 19.90 -2.36
CA ASP A 123 -15.93 21.30 -2.74
C ASP A 123 -15.93 21.43 -4.27
N GLY A 124 -16.99 22.05 -4.80
CA GLY A 124 -17.16 22.20 -6.24
C GLY A 124 -17.45 20.92 -7.03
N ARG A 125 -17.52 19.77 -6.35
CA ARG A 125 -17.77 18.50 -7.00
C ARG A 125 -19.25 18.14 -6.92
N LYS A 126 -19.75 17.57 -7.99
CA LYS A 126 -21.11 17.03 -8.00
C LYS A 126 -21.04 15.51 -7.76
N ILE A 127 -21.86 15.03 -6.87
CA ILE A 127 -22.04 13.61 -6.65
C ILE A 127 -23.49 13.25 -6.92
N THR A 128 -23.73 12.02 -7.34
CA THR A 128 -25.08 11.53 -7.58
C THR A 128 -25.76 11.15 -6.25
N ALA A 129 -27.07 11.03 -6.28
CA ALA A 129 -27.81 10.56 -5.09
C ALA A 129 -27.37 9.15 -4.70
N GLU A 130 -27.11 8.31 -5.69
CA GLU A 130 -26.67 6.93 -5.49
C GLU A 130 -25.28 6.89 -4.81
N GLU A 131 -24.34 7.71 -5.28
CA GLU A 131 -23.01 7.80 -4.66
C GLU A 131 -23.12 8.30 -3.22
N ALA A 132 -23.93 9.32 -2.98
CA ALA A 132 -24.14 9.86 -1.63
C ALA A 132 -24.72 8.81 -0.68
N GLU A 133 -25.69 8.04 -1.15
CA GLU A 133 -26.32 7.00 -0.34
C GLU A 133 -25.33 5.85 -0.05
N ALA A 134 -24.55 5.45 -1.05
CA ALA A 134 -23.53 4.42 -0.88
C ALA A 134 -22.52 4.82 0.19
N VAL A 135 -22.05 6.08 0.17
CA VAL A 135 -21.09 6.58 1.16
C VAL A 135 -21.72 6.63 2.56
N ARG A 136 -22.96 7.10 2.70
CA ARG A 136 -23.65 7.11 3.99
C ARG A 136 -23.73 5.72 4.58
N LYS A 137 -24.10 4.74 3.77
CA LYS A 137 -24.18 3.36 4.21
C LYS A 137 -22.85 2.83 4.70
N MET A 138 -21.74 3.15 4.01
CA MET A 138 -20.40 2.75 4.43
C MET A 138 -20.02 3.36 5.79
N ILE A 139 -20.40 4.61 6.02
CA ILE A 139 -20.17 5.30 7.30
C ILE A 139 -20.94 4.62 8.43
N ASP A 140 -22.23 4.35 8.20
CA ASP A 140 -23.09 3.68 9.19
C ASP A 140 -22.57 2.29 9.54
N GLU A 141 -22.07 1.56 8.55
CA GLU A 141 -21.49 0.23 8.77
C GLU A 141 -20.18 0.30 9.56
N ALA A 142 -19.34 1.28 9.28
CA ALA A 142 -18.10 1.48 9.99
C ALA A 142 -18.33 1.83 11.46
N GLU A 143 -19.29 2.72 11.74
CA GLU A 143 -19.67 3.09 13.09
C GLU A 143 -20.16 1.88 13.90
N LYS A 144 -21.02 1.07 13.31
CA LYS A 144 -21.52 -0.15 13.96
C LYS A 144 -20.43 -1.17 14.23
N SER A 145 -19.47 -1.26 13.33
CA SER A 145 -18.35 -2.19 13.49
C SER A 145 -17.44 -1.80 14.66
N ASP A 146 -17.26 -0.51 14.90
CA ASP A 146 -16.44 -0.06 16.03
C ASP A 146 -17.16 -0.27 17.36
N LEU A 147 -18.47 -0.03 17.41
CA LEU A 147 -19.25 -0.31 18.61
C LEU A 147 -19.21 -1.81 18.99
N ALA A 148 -19.19 -2.68 18.01
CA ALA A 148 -19.14 -4.13 18.25
C ALA A 148 -17.78 -4.60 18.81
N LYS A 149 -16.72 -3.85 18.61
CA LYS A 149 -15.39 -4.19 19.12
C LYS A 149 -15.17 -3.78 20.58
N GLU A 150 -15.98 -2.86 21.07
CA GLU A 150 -15.88 -2.37 22.47
C GLU A 150 -16.63 -3.25 23.45
N GLU A 151 -17.37 -4.21 22.99
CA GLU A 151 -18.03 -5.21 23.82
C GLU A 151 -17.20 -6.48 23.95
#